data_827687a111e8bd4f15a43fba18567682
#
_entry.id   827687a111e8bd4f15a43fba18567682
#
_cell.length_a   1.000
_cell.length_b   1.000
_cell.length_c   1.000
_cell.angle_alpha   90.00
_cell.angle_beta   90.00
_cell.angle_gamma   90.00
#
_symmetry.space_group_name_H-M   'P 1'
#
loop_
_entity.id
_entity.type
_entity.pdbx_description
1 polymer ?
#
loop_
_entity_poly.entity_id
_entity_poly.type
_entity_poly.pdbx_seq_one_letter_code
_entity_poly.pdbx_strand_id
1 'polypeptide(L)'
;MKNPALLEEIKTYRGRDEVPEDFDVFWDEEVKKVSTLPAYQLEERDFHIPQVKCYELTFKGTNEGKVYARVVLPKSEEKVPLIFHFHGYMGRGWDWTDMLSFTVAGY
;
A
#
# COMPACT_ATOMS: atom_id res chain seq x y z
N MET A 1 -29.32 13.26 -12.07
CA MET A 1 -29.27 13.79 -13.45
C MET A 1 -27.86 13.56 -13.97
N LYS A 2 -27.67 12.68 -14.95
CA LYS A 2 -26.34 12.42 -15.54
C LYS A 2 -26.12 13.45 -16.64
N ASN A 3 -25.08 14.26 -16.54
CA ASN A 3 -24.66 15.18 -17.60
C ASN A 3 -23.68 14.44 -18.54
N PRO A 4 -24.10 14.03 -19.75
CA PRO A 4 -23.24 13.26 -20.67
C PRO A 4 -21.99 14.04 -21.10
N ALA A 5 -22.11 15.37 -21.26
CA ALA A 5 -20.98 16.21 -21.66
C ALA A 5 -19.89 16.23 -20.57
N LEU A 6 -20.28 16.31 -19.30
CA LEU A 6 -19.33 16.25 -18.19
C LEU A 6 -18.62 14.89 -18.12
N LEU A 7 -19.32 13.80 -18.44
CA LEU A 7 -18.71 12.47 -18.47
C LEU A 7 -17.63 12.34 -19.56
N GLU A 8 -17.86 12.91 -20.74
CA GLU A 8 -16.85 12.90 -21.81
C GLU A 8 -15.65 13.80 -21.45
N GLU A 9 -15.90 14.96 -20.86
CA GLU A 9 -14.85 15.83 -20.37
C GLU A 9 -13.97 15.13 -19.31
N ILE A 10 -14.58 14.43 -18.34
CA ILE A 10 -13.85 13.69 -17.31
C ILE A 10 -13.00 12.57 -17.92
N LYS A 11 -13.49 11.85 -18.91
CA LYS A 11 -12.74 10.77 -19.58
C LYS A 11 -11.48 11.28 -20.31
N THR A 12 -11.53 12.49 -20.83
CA THR A 12 -10.43 13.10 -21.58
C THR A 12 -9.53 14.00 -20.74
N TYR A 13 -9.94 14.27 -19.50
CA TYR A 13 -9.18 15.13 -18.59
C TYR A 13 -7.82 14.52 -18.24
N ARG A 14 -6.75 15.27 -18.47
CA ARG A 14 -5.35 14.84 -18.25
C ARG A 14 -4.67 15.51 -17.06
N GLY A 15 -5.42 16.27 -16.28
CA GLY A 15 -4.89 17.10 -15.21
C GLY A 15 -4.74 18.56 -15.67
N ARG A 16 -4.52 19.43 -14.70
CA ARG A 16 -4.29 20.86 -14.95
C ARG A 16 -2.82 21.15 -15.24
N ASP A 17 -1.94 20.46 -14.55
CA ASP A 17 -0.51 20.69 -14.60
C ASP A 17 0.12 19.77 -15.66
N GLU A 18 1.11 20.29 -16.37
CA GLU A 18 1.85 19.50 -17.35
C GLU A 18 2.74 18.47 -16.65
N VAL A 19 2.89 17.31 -17.25
CA VAL A 19 3.81 16.29 -16.77
C VAL A 19 5.24 16.77 -17.00
N PRO A 20 6.14 16.79 -15.99
CA PRO A 20 7.53 17.14 -16.19
C PRO A 20 8.19 16.30 -17.30
N GLU A 21 9.07 16.90 -18.11
CA GLU A 21 9.72 16.20 -19.22
C GLU A 21 10.57 15.00 -18.76
N ASP A 22 11.09 15.05 -17.56
CA ASP A 22 11.92 14.01 -16.95
C ASP A 22 11.14 13.00 -16.08
N PHE A 23 9.79 13.07 -16.08
CA PHE A 23 8.94 12.26 -15.21
C PHE A 23 9.25 10.75 -15.31
N ASP A 24 9.25 10.22 -16.52
CA ASP A 24 9.47 8.80 -16.75
C ASP A 24 10.91 8.39 -16.38
N VAL A 25 11.90 9.23 -16.76
CA VAL A 25 13.31 8.99 -16.43
C VAL A 25 13.53 8.97 -14.91
N PHE A 26 12.97 9.95 -14.21
CA PHE A 26 13.04 10.04 -12.76
C PHE A 26 12.46 8.78 -12.10
N TRP A 27 11.26 8.38 -12.48
CA TRP A 27 10.63 7.21 -11.87
C TRP A 27 11.31 5.89 -12.22
N ASP A 28 11.81 5.75 -13.44
CA ASP A 28 12.58 4.57 -13.84
C ASP A 28 13.86 4.43 -13.01
N GLU A 29 14.54 5.52 -12.71
CA GLU A 29 15.72 5.52 -11.85
C GLU A 29 15.37 5.18 -10.41
N GLU A 30 14.31 5.76 -9.85
CA GLU A 30 13.85 5.48 -8.49
C GLU A 30 13.41 4.03 -8.33
N VAL A 31 12.67 3.47 -9.30
CA VAL A 31 12.26 2.06 -9.28
C VAL A 31 13.48 1.12 -9.37
N LYS A 32 14.50 1.45 -10.15
CA LYS A 32 15.75 0.67 -10.20
C LYS A 32 16.46 0.62 -8.85
N LYS A 33 16.43 1.70 -8.08
CA LYS A 33 17.05 1.75 -6.74
C LYS A 33 16.38 0.78 -5.75
N VAL A 34 15.08 0.51 -5.90
CA VAL A 34 14.32 -0.41 -5.03
C VAL A 34 14.11 -1.81 -5.64
N SER A 35 14.64 -2.06 -6.84
CA SER A 35 14.47 -3.35 -7.54
C SER A 35 15.22 -4.52 -6.89
N THR A 36 16.23 -4.26 -6.08
CA THR A 36 16.81 -5.24 -5.17
C THR A 36 15.94 -5.27 -3.91
N LEU A 37 15.27 -6.39 -3.65
CA LEU A 37 14.46 -6.55 -2.43
C LEU A 37 15.25 -6.10 -1.21
N PRO A 38 14.86 -5.01 -0.55
CA PRO A 38 15.57 -4.55 0.62
C PRO A 38 15.43 -5.59 1.73
N ALA A 39 16.46 -5.71 2.56
CA ALA A 39 16.33 -6.47 3.79
C ALA A 39 15.14 -5.93 4.59
N TYR A 40 14.28 -6.81 5.00
CA TYR A 40 13.12 -6.48 5.81
C TYR A 40 13.16 -7.22 7.15
N GLN A 41 12.47 -6.68 8.13
CA GLN A 41 12.26 -7.31 9.43
C GLN A 41 10.76 -7.47 9.66
N LEU A 42 10.37 -8.66 10.07
CA LEU A 42 9.02 -8.96 10.53
C LEU A 42 9.09 -9.31 12.01
N GLU A 43 8.35 -8.57 12.82
CA GLU A 43 8.21 -8.82 14.25
C GLU A 43 6.76 -9.19 14.54
N GLU A 44 6.54 -10.40 15.02
CA GLU A 44 5.20 -10.88 15.36
C GLU A 44 4.65 -10.15 16.59
N ARG A 45 3.39 -9.74 16.49
CA ARG A 45 2.61 -9.15 17.58
C ARG A 45 1.46 -10.11 17.92
N ASP A 46 1.59 -10.81 19.02
CA ASP A 46 0.54 -11.74 19.47
C ASP A 46 -0.55 -11.01 20.23
N PHE A 47 -1.70 -10.86 19.59
CA PHE A 47 -2.93 -10.35 20.23
C PHE A 47 -3.86 -11.45 20.70
N HIS A 48 -3.41 -12.70 20.71
CA HIS A 48 -4.19 -13.87 21.09
C HIS A 48 -5.47 -14.07 20.26
N ILE A 49 -5.43 -13.66 18.98
CA ILE A 49 -6.52 -13.86 18.02
C ILE A 49 -6.21 -15.12 17.21
N PRO A 50 -6.93 -16.23 17.42
CA PRO A 50 -6.53 -17.52 16.84
C PRO A 50 -6.63 -17.60 15.32
N GLN A 51 -7.38 -16.70 14.67
CA GLN A 51 -7.65 -16.72 13.23
C GLN A 51 -6.62 -15.95 12.40
N VAL A 52 -5.79 -15.13 13.03
CA VAL A 52 -4.87 -14.23 12.31
C VAL A 52 -3.47 -14.25 12.92
N LYS A 53 -2.50 -13.81 12.11
CA LYS A 53 -1.15 -13.45 12.52
C LYS A 53 -0.93 -11.97 12.22
N CYS A 54 -0.39 -11.26 13.19
CA CYS A 54 -0.11 -9.83 13.08
C CYS A 54 1.39 -9.59 13.13
N TYR A 55 1.91 -8.73 12.25
CA TYR A 55 3.33 -8.42 12.19
C TYR A 55 3.56 -6.92 12.04
N GLU A 56 4.57 -6.42 12.69
CA GLU A 56 5.21 -5.17 12.33
C GLU A 56 6.28 -5.46 11.27
N LEU A 57 6.15 -4.81 10.13
CA LEU A 57 7.09 -4.89 9.02
C LEU A 57 7.91 -3.61 8.98
N THR A 58 9.22 -3.74 8.96
CA THR A 58 10.12 -2.61 8.67
C THR A 58 11.06 -2.97 7.54
N PHE A 59 11.26 -2.03 6.63
CA PHE A 59 12.20 -2.16 5.51
C PHE A 59 12.77 -0.81 5.12
N LYS A 60 13.80 -0.83 4.29
CA LYS A 60 14.38 0.40 3.72
C LYS A 60 13.71 0.71 2.40
N GLY A 61 13.22 1.94 2.27
CA GLY A 61 12.77 2.53 1.02
C GLY A 61 13.90 3.25 0.28
N THR A 62 13.53 4.11 -0.65
CA THR A 62 14.49 4.97 -1.35
C THR A 62 15.26 5.86 -0.37
N ASN A 63 16.51 6.18 -0.71
CA ASN A 63 17.41 7.03 0.10
C ASN A 63 17.58 6.56 1.55
N GLU A 64 17.60 5.24 1.78
CA GLU A 64 17.76 4.62 3.09
C GLU A 64 16.61 4.94 4.08
N GLY A 65 15.53 5.55 3.59
CA GLY A 65 14.36 5.88 4.41
C GLY A 65 13.75 4.63 5.05
N LYS A 66 13.55 4.64 6.36
CA LYS A 66 12.90 3.53 7.07
C LYS A 66 11.40 3.58 6.85
N VAL A 67 10.86 2.52 6.27
CA VAL A 67 9.41 2.35 6.09
C VAL A 67 8.89 1.37 7.15
N TYR A 68 7.79 1.74 7.78
CA TYR A 68 7.07 0.93 8.75
C TYR A 68 5.68 0.60 8.21
N ALA A 69 5.29 -0.65 8.34
CA ALA A 69 3.95 -1.12 7.98
C ALA A 69 3.43 -2.13 9.01
N ARG A 70 2.13 -2.28 9.06
CA ARG A 70 1.45 -3.35 9.78
C ARG A 70 0.92 -4.36 8.80
N VAL A 71 1.05 -5.63 9.12
CA VAL A 71 0.61 -6.74 8.28
C VAL A 71 -0.29 -7.64 9.11
N VAL A 72 -1.49 -7.92 8.60
CA VAL A 72 -2.41 -8.89 9.19
C VAL A 72 -2.65 -9.98 8.15
N LEU A 73 -2.39 -11.22 8.51
CA LEU A 73 -2.54 -12.37 7.64
C LEU A 73 -3.56 -13.34 8.23
N PRO A 74 -4.42 -13.96 7.41
CA PRO A 74 -5.23 -15.08 7.89
C PRO A 74 -4.30 -16.25 8.25
N LYS A 75 -4.68 -17.02 9.25
CA LYS A 75 -3.95 -18.22 9.64
C LYS A 75 -4.34 -19.38 8.71
N SER A 76 -3.88 -19.29 7.48
CA SER A 76 -4.17 -20.22 6.39
C SER A 76 -2.90 -20.56 5.62
N GLU A 77 -2.84 -21.75 5.04
CA GLU A 77 -1.78 -22.16 4.10
C GLU A 77 -2.12 -21.76 2.66
N GLU A 78 -3.31 -21.30 2.41
CA GLU A 78 -3.75 -20.88 1.07
C GLU A 78 -3.31 -19.46 0.76
N LYS A 79 -3.02 -19.22 -0.53
CA LYS A 79 -2.76 -17.86 -1.01
C LYS A 79 -4.06 -17.09 -1.04
N VAL A 80 -4.05 -15.92 -0.44
CA VAL A 80 -5.19 -15.00 -0.40
C VAL A 80 -4.86 -13.71 -1.14
N PRO A 81 -5.88 -12.97 -1.62
CA PRO A 81 -5.67 -11.63 -2.17
C PRO A 81 -5.05 -10.70 -1.13
N LEU A 82 -4.19 -9.78 -1.59
CA LEU A 82 -3.52 -8.82 -0.73
C LEU A 82 -4.12 -7.43 -0.91
N ILE A 83 -4.45 -6.78 0.20
CA ILE A 83 -4.91 -5.39 0.23
C ILE A 83 -3.78 -4.51 0.74
N PHE A 84 -3.40 -3.50 -0.05
CA PHE A 84 -2.52 -2.43 0.39
C PHE A 84 -3.35 -1.20 0.78
N HIS A 85 -3.16 -0.73 2.00
CA HIS A 85 -3.77 0.49 2.49
C HIS A 85 -2.69 1.54 2.75
N PHE A 86 -2.79 2.68 2.06
CA PHE A 86 -1.93 3.84 2.24
C PHE A 86 -2.75 4.97 2.88
N HIS A 87 -2.22 5.58 3.93
CA HIS A 87 -2.88 6.72 4.55
C HIS A 87 -2.72 7.99 3.71
N GLY A 88 -3.68 8.90 3.83
CA GLY A 88 -3.60 10.22 3.21
C GLY A 88 -2.68 11.19 3.95
N TYR A 89 -2.50 12.38 3.37
CA TYR A 89 -1.73 13.46 3.98
C TYR A 89 -2.25 13.78 5.38
N MET A 90 -1.35 13.99 6.34
CA MET A 90 -1.62 14.16 7.78
C MET A 90 -2.36 12.98 8.45
N GLY A 91 -2.58 11.89 7.72
CA GLY A 91 -3.15 10.67 8.27
C GLY A 91 -2.12 9.75 8.89
N ARG A 92 -2.59 8.63 9.40
CA ARG A 92 -1.79 7.50 9.85
C ARG A 92 -2.34 6.19 9.28
N GLY A 93 -1.52 5.17 9.23
CA GLY A 93 -1.98 3.83 8.86
C GLY A 93 -3.11 3.35 9.78
N TRP A 94 -3.95 2.47 9.26
CA TRP A 94 -5.01 1.83 10.03
C TRP A 94 -4.46 1.12 11.27
N ASP A 95 -5.29 1.03 12.27
CA ASP A 95 -4.96 0.21 13.44
C ASP A 95 -5.20 -1.28 13.13
N TRP A 96 -4.71 -2.14 14.00
CA TRP A 96 -4.85 -3.60 13.86
C TRP A 96 -6.30 -4.03 13.69
N THR A 97 -7.19 -3.45 14.48
CA THR A 97 -8.62 -3.75 14.47
C THR A 97 -9.31 -3.39 13.16
N ASP A 98 -8.87 -2.33 12.50
CA ASP A 98 -9.44 -1.91 11.21
C ASP A 98 -9.18 -2.93 10.10
N MET A 99 -8.03 -3.62 10.16
CA MET A 99 -7.62 -4.62 9.17
C MET A 99 -8.24 -6.01 9.39
N LEU A 100 -8.66 -6.32 10.61
CA LEU A 100 -9.18 -7.66 10.95
C LEU A 100 -10.42 -8.04 10.13
N SER A 101 -11.30 -7.09 9.81
CA SER A 101 -12.51 -7.36 9.02
C SER A 101 -12.19 -7.89 7.63
N PHE A 102 -11.16 -7.35 6.98
CA PHE A 102 -10.70 -7.82 5.67
C PHE A 102 -10.08 -9.21 5.77
N THR A 103 -9.24 -9.43 6.77
CA THR A 103 -8.56 -10.72 6.96
C THR A 103 -9.55 -11.85 7.25
N VAL A 104 -10.58 -11.58 8.05
CA VAL A 104 -11.66 -12.55 8.32
C VAL A 104 -12.50 -12.81 7.06
N ALA A 105 -12.60 -11.83 6.17
CA ALA A 105 -13.27 -11.98 4.87
C ALA A 105 -12.43 -12.73 3.81
N GLY A 106 -11.20 -13.10 4.13
CA GLY A 106 -10.34 -13.90 3.25
C GLY A 106 -9.30 -13.11 2.45
N TYR A 107 -8.94 -11.93 2.94
CA TYR A 107 -7.87 -11.10 2.37
C TYR A 107 -6.62 -11.13 3.23
#